data_b71a0e274b9e782285c23534b73d8735
#
_entry.id   b71a0e274b9e782285c23534b73d8735
#
_cell.length_a   1.000
_cell.length_b   1.000
_cell.length_c   1.000
_cell.angle_alpha   90.00
_cell.angle_beta   90.00
_cell.angle_gamma   90.00
#
_symmetry.space_group_name_H-M   'P 1'
#
loop_
_entity.id
_entity.type
_entity.pdbx_description
1 polymer ?
#
loop_
_entity_poly.entity_id
_entity_poly.type
_entity_poly.pdbx_seq_one_letter_code
_entity_poly.pdbx_strand_id
1 'polypeptide(L)'
;TKEKNYIYNSSDGQIVYVNAKGQLRVVDNNKITDIASDVNAGSLSKVYNKSKALTYVSGGRQFYMDNIKSKAVAILESDAVTDTEGTYFYKNRIYAYDADNILYSNTLKGNDISNIGYVERLWLGTELR
;
A
#
# COMPACT_ATOMS: atom_id res chain seq x y z
N THR A 1 2.25 16.26 11.18
CA THR A 1 2.16 14.82 11.01
C THR A 1 3.36 14.32 10.24
N LYS A 2 3.99 13.31 10.75
CA LYS A 2 5.12 12.72 10.07
C LYS A 2 4.66 11.81 8.95
N GLU A 3 5.35 11.88 7.83
CA GLU A 3 5.12 10.96 6.75
C GLU A 3 5.59 9.56 7.13
N LYS A 4 4.87 8.57 6.65
CA LYS A 4 5.23 7.18 6.89
C LYS A 4 6.20 6.72 5.80
N ASN A 5 7.48 6.80 6.10
CA ASN A 5 8.50 6.43 5.14
C ASN A 5 9.09 5.04 5.37
N TYR A 6 8.60 4.32 6.39
CA TYR A 6 9.10 2.98 6.64
C TYR A 6 8.03 2.09 7.28
N ILE A 7 8.21 0.79 7.08
CA ILE A 7 7.44 -0.26 7.72
C ILE A 7 8.43 -1.27 8.29
N TYR A 8 8.21 -1.66 9.55
CA TYR A 8 9.02 -2.71 10.16
C TYR A 8 8.24 -4.01 10.19
N ASN A 9 8.79 -5.05 9.57
CA ASN A 9 8.23 -6.39 9.65
C ASN A 9 8.99 -7.17 10.70
N SER A 10 8.47 -7.17 11.93
CA SER A 10 9.17 -7.77 13.06
C SER A 10 9.31 -9.29 12.96
N SER A 11 8.39 -9.96 12.28
CA SER A 11 8.46 -11.41 12.15
C SER A 11 9.63 -11.86 11.27
N ASP A 12 10.03 -11.04 10.32
CA ASP A 12 11.12 -11.36 9.39
C ASP A 12 12.35 -10.49 9.64
N GLY A 13 12.29 -9.56 10.57
CA GLY A 13 13.41 -8.65 10.86
C GLY A 13 13.75 -7.71 9.72
N GLN A 14 12.76 -7.29 8.96
CA GLN A 14 12.95 -6.47 7.78
C GLN A 14 12.43 -5.06 7.99
N ILE A 15 13.15 -4.08 7.42
CA ILE A 15 12.70 -2.70 7.39
C ILE A 15 12.51 -2.30 5.93
N VAL A 16 11.30 -1.93 5.57
CA VAL A 16 10.99 -1.41 4.24
C VAL A 16 10.83 0.10 4.35
N TYR A 17 11.49 0.84 3.49
CA TYR A 17 11.50 2.30 3.60
C TYR A 17 11.59 2.97 2.23
N VAL A 18 11.19 4.24 2.20
CA VAL A 18 11.35 5.09 1.02
C VAL A 18 12.39 6.14 1.37
N ASN A 19 13.45 6.23 0.57
CA ASN A 19 14.53 7.21 0.82
C ASN A 19 14.19 8.58 0.23
N ALA A 20 15.09 9.54 0.41
CA ALA A 20 14.86 10.90 -0.06
C ALA A 20 14.76 11.02 -1.58
N LYS A 21 15.25 10.04 -2.31
CA LYS A 21 15.18 10.00 -3.77
C LYS A 21 13.94 9.27 -4.30
N GLY A 22 13.03 8.87 -3.42
CA GLY A 22 11.83 8.14 -3.83
C GLY A 22 12.06 6.68 -4.15
N GLN A 23 13.15 6.11 -3.67
CA GLN A 23 13.43 4.69 -3.89
C GLN A 23 12.86 3.86 -2.74
N LEU A 24 12.09 2.84 -3.08
CA LEU A 24 11.57 1.88 -2.12
C LEU A 24 12.60 0.78 -1.93
N ARG A 25 13.05 0.59 -0.72
CA ARG A 25 14.14 -0.33 -0.38
C ARG A 25 13.78 -1.17 0.83
N VAL A 26 14.43 -2.32 0.93
CA VAL A 26 14.31 -3.18 2.10
C VAL A 26 15.70 -3.42 2.68
N VAL A 27 15.79 -3.37 4.00
CA VAL A 27 16.98 -3.83 4.75
C VAL A 27 16.67 -5.20 5.30
N ASP A 28 17.46 -6.18 4.90
CA ASP A 28 17.28 -7.56 5.32
C ASP A 28 18.68 -8.18 5.50
N ASN A 29 18.99 -8.71 6.68
CA ASN A 29 20.28 -9.30 6.99
C ASN A 29 21.46 -8.38 6.65
N ASN A 30 21.35 -7.11 6.99
CA ASN A 30 22.38 -6.09 6.73
C ASN A 30 22.60 -5.83 5.23
N LYS A 31 21.67 -6.24 4.40
CA LYS A 31 21.69 -5.94 2.96
C LYS A 31 20.57 -5.00 2.61
N ILE A 32 20.85 -4.07 1.71
CA ILE A 32 19.84 -3.15 1.17
C ILE A 32 19.53 -3.58 -0.25
N THR A 33 18.25 -3.79 -0.53
CA THR A 33 17.77 -4.19 -1.84
C THR A 33 16.77 -3.17 -2.36
N ASP A 34 16.89 -2.78 -3.62
CA ASP A 34 15.94 -1.90 -4.28
C ASP A 34 14.69 -2.68 -4.69
N ILE A 35 13.52 -2.13 -4.41
CA ILE A 35 12.24 -2.74 -4.78
C ILE A 35 11.57 -1.95 -5.90
N ALA A 36 11.54 -0.63 -5.79
CA ALA A 36 10.85 0.23 -6.74
C ALA A 36 11.46 1.63 -6.72
N SER A 37 11.10 2.45 -7.70
CA SER A 37 11.54 3.84 -7.79
C SER A 37 10.34 4.74 -8.02
N ASP A 38 10.58 6.05 -7.91
CA ASP A 38 9.55 7.08 -8.10
C ASP A 38 8.35 6.89 -7.19
N VAL A 39 8.60 6.45 -5.96
CA VAL A 39 7.57 6.22 -4.96
C VAL A 39 7.28 7.53 -4.24
N ASN A 40 6.00 7.86 -4.11
CA ASN A 40 5.59 9.08 -3.42
C ASN A 40 5.97 9.00 -1.94
N ALA A 41 6.59 10.05 -1.44
CA ALA A 41 6.94 10.13 -0.02
C ALA A 41 5.67 10.02 0.83
N GLY A 42 5.77 9.27 1.92
CA GLY A 42 4.65 9.10 2.83
C GLY A 42 3.55 8.18 2.35
N SER A 43 3.70 7.56 1.18
CA SER A 43 2.65 6.69 0.65
C SER A 43 2.79 5.23 1.07
N LEU A 44 3.90 4.87 1.69
CA LEU A 44 4.13 3.48 2.10
C LEU A 44 3.22 3.12 3.26
N SER A 45 2.49 2.03 3.15
CA SER A 45 1.55 1.61 4.19
C SER A 45 1.37 0.11 4.21
N LYS A 46 1.01 -0.40 5.39
CA LYS A 46 0.60 -1.79 5.53
C LYS A 46 -0.85 -1.95 5.08
N VAL A 47 -1.20 -3.16 4.73
CA VAL A 47 -2.57 -3.53 4.40
C VAL A 47 -3.22 -4.10 5.66
N TYR A 48 -4.34 -3.51 6.06
CA TYR A 48 -5.09 -4.02 7.21
C TYR A 48 -5.60 -5.43 6.90
N ASN A 49 -5.44 -6.33 7.84
CA ASN A 49 -5.92 -7.69 7.76
C ASN A 49 -5.14 -8.60 6.78
N LYS A 50 -3.93 -8.20 6.40
CA LYS A 50 -3.05 -9.05 5.60
C LYS A 50 -1.60 -8.79 6.00
N SER A 51 -1.05 -9.67 6.79
CA SER A 51 0.33 -9.53 7.28
C SER A 51 1.33 -9.59 6.13
N LYS A 52 2.43 -8.87 6.27
CA LYS A 52 3.53 -8.78 5.30
C LYS A 52 3.18 -8.08 3.99
N ALA A 53 1.91 -7.76 3.74
CA ALA A 53 1.51 -7.01 2.57
C ALA A 53 1.75 -5.53 2.77
N LEU A 54 2.02 -4.84 1.68
CA LEU A 54 2.23 -3.40 1.72
C LEU A 54 1.70 -2.75 0.45
N THR A 55 1.46 -1.45 0.53
CA THR A 55 1.05 -0.65 -0.61
C THR A 55 1.87 0.63 -0.67
N TYR A 56 2.00 1.17 -1.86
CA TYR A 56 2.66 2.46 -2.08
C TYR A 56 2.08 3.09 -3.34
N VAL A 57 2.32 4.37 -3.51
CA VAL A 57 1.84 5.12 -4.67
C VAL A 57 3.02 5.55 -5.53
N SER A 58 2.90 5.36 -6.82
CA SER A 58 3.88 5.80 -7.80
C SER A 58 3.18 6.15 -9.11
N GLY A 59 3.39 7.37 -9.60
CA GLY A 59 2.85 7.77 -10.89
C GLY A 59 1.33 7.74 -11.00
N GLY A 60 0.62 8.09 -9.94
CA GLY A 60 -0.86 8.08 -9.94
C GLY A 60 -1.46 6.68 -9.83
N ARG A 61 -0.66 5.71 -9.44
CA ARG A 61 -1.12 4.33 -9.25
C ARG A 61 -0.81 3.87 -7.86
N GLN A 62 -1.73 3.14 -7.27
CA GLN A 62 -1.47 2.46 -6.02
C GLN A 62 -1.06 1.03 -6.32
N PHE A 63 0.12 0.66 -5.83
CA PHE A 63 0.68 -0.68 -6.01
C PHE A 63 0.53 -1.49 -4.75
N TYR A 64 0.26 -2.76 -4.93
CA TYR A 64 0.12 -3.74 -3.87
C TYR A 64 1.20 -4.79 -4.01
N MET A 65 1.84 -5.15 -2.90
CA MET A 65 2.77 -6.28 -2.84
C MET A 65 2.33 -7.22 -1.73
N ASP A 66 2.25 -8.49 -2.05
CA ASP A 66 1.87 -9.51 -1.08
C ASP A 66 2.92 -9.64 0.04
N ASN A 67 4.17 -9.42 -0.34
CA ASN A 67 5.31 -9.31 0.56
C ASN A 67 6.46 -8.65 -0.22
N ILE A 68 7.59 -8.42 0.44
CA ILE A 68 8.71 -7.71 -0.21
C ILE A 68 9.34 -8.46 -1.38
N LYS A 69 9.07 -9.76 -1.50
CA LYS A 69 9.60 -10.57 -2.60
C LYS A 69 8.60 -10.75 -3.73
N SER A 70 7.38 -10.29 -3.54
CA SER A 70 6.34 -10.42 -4.55
C SER A 70 6.46 -9.31 -5.59
N LYS A 71 5.94 -9.57 -6.79
CA LYS A 71 5.84 -8.56 -7.82
C LYS A 71 4.77 -7.55 -7.43
N ALA A 72 5.06 -6.26 -7.64
CA ALA A 72 4.08 -5.21 -7.39
C ALA A 72 2.95 -5.26 -8.43
N VAL A 73 1.73 -5.06 -7.98
CA VAL A 73 0.54 -5.10 -8.82
C VAL A 73 -0.22 -3.78 -8.65
N ALA A 74 -0.54 -3.11 -9.75
CA ALA A 74 -1.34 -1.89 -9.69
C ALA A 74 -2.79 -2.27 -9.39
N ILE A 75 -3.32 -1.78 -8.28
CA ILE A 75 -4.69 -2.09 -7.85
C ILE A 75 -5.63 -0.91 -8.01
N LEU A 76 -5.11 0.29 -8.15
CA LEU A 76 -5.91 1.49 -8.34
C LEU A 76 -5.11 2.47 -9.20
N GLU A 77 -5.73 2.97 -10.27
CA GLU A 77 -5.13 3.97 -11.15
C GLU A 77 -6.03 5.18 -11.18
N SER A 78 -5.51 6.32 -10.76
CA SER A 78 -6.26 7.57 -10.78
C SER A 78 -5.32 8.71 -10.42
N ASP A 79 -5.48 9.85 -11.05
CA ASP A 79 -4.74 11.05 -10.70
C ASP A 79 -5.05 11.50 -9.27
N ALA A 80 -6.15 11.02 -8.71
CA ALA A 80 -6.53 11.32 -7.34
C ALA A 80 -5.88 10.41 -6.31
N VAL A 81 -5.08 9.42 -6.71
CA VAL A 81 -4.42 8.54 -5.76
C VAL A 81 -3.18 9.24 -5.20
N THR A 82 -3.22 9.61 -3.95
CA THR A 82 -2.13 10.34 -3.31
C THR A 82 -1.51 9.62 -2.13
N ASP A 83 -2.25 8.71 -1.49
CA ASP A 83 -1.75 7.96 -0.36
C ASP A 83 -2.40 6.59 -0.31
N THR A 84 -1.98 5.76 0.63
CA THR A 84 -2.46 4.40 0.76
C THR A 84 -3.15 4.14 2.10
N GLU A 85 -3.41 5.19 2.87
CA GLU A 85 -4.10 5.02 4.13
C GLU A 85 -5.51 4.53 3.89
N GLY A 86 -5.93 3.59 4.71
CA GLY A 86 -7.27 3.04 4.56
C GLY A 86 -7.35 1.80 3.70
N THR A 87 -6.21 1.24 3.30
CA THR A 87 -6.19 0.02 2.49
C THR A 87 -6.38 -1.20 3.37
N TYR A 88 -7.29 -2.08 2.98
CA TYR A 88 -7.51 -3.31 3.73
C TYR A 88 -7.92 -4.47 2.83
N PHE A 89 -7.74 -5.67 3.36
CA PHE A 89 -8.00 -6.92 2.65
C PHE A 89 -9.21 -7.62 3.28
N TYR A 90 -10.12 -8.10 2.43
CA TYR A 90 -11.28 -8.84 2.89
C TYR A 90 -11.80 -9.74 1.77
N LYS A 91 -12.01 -11.01 2.09
CA LYS A 91 -12.58 -12.01 1.16
C LYS A 91 -11.91 -12.00 -0.22
N ASN A 92 -10.59 -12.08 -0.23
CA ASN A 92 -9.77 -12.16 -1.44
C ASN A 92 -9.81 -10.90 -2.31
N ARG A 93 -10.25 -9.78 -1.75
CA ARG A 93 -10.20 -8.49 -2.45
C ARG A 93 -9.50 -7.47 -1.58
N ILE A 94 -8.89 -6.51 -2.24
CA ILE A 94 -8.26 -5.39 -1.57
C ILE A 94 -9.11 -4.14 -1.78
N TYR A 95 -9.26 -3.35 -0.75
CA TYR A 95 -10.09 -2.15 -0.75
C TYR A 95 -9.22 -0.92 -0.52
N ALA A 96 -9.42 0.10 -1.33
CA ALA A 96 -8.62 1.31 -1.28
C ALA A 96 -9.46 2.53 -1.66
N TYR A 97 -9.05 3.69 -1.16
CA TYR A 97 -9.71 4.97 -1.44
C TYR A 97 -8.83 5.82 -2.34
N ASP A 98 -9.46 6.63 -3.18
CA ASP A 98 -8.75 7.73 -3.80
C ASP A 98 -8.89 9.00 -2.92
N ALA A 99 -8.31 10.10 -3.35
CA ALA A 99 -8.34 11.36 -2.59
C ALA A 99 -9.74 11.96 -2.47
N ASP A 100 -10.66 11.54 -3.30
CA ASP A 100 -12.06 12.01 -3.28
C ASP A 100 -12.95 11.12 -2.41
N ASN A 101 -12.36 10.20 -1.66
CA ASN A 101 -13.06 9.25 -0.80
C ASN A 101 -13.97 8.30 -1.57
N ILE A 102 -13.63 8.03 -2.81
CA ILE A 102 -14.29 6.96 -3.57
C ILE A 102 -13.61 5.66 -3.19
N LEU A 103 -14.39 4.71 -2.72
CA LEU A 103 -13.90 3.39 -2.34
C LEU A 103 -13.92 2.49 -3.56
N TYR A 104 -12.80 1.81 -3.78
CA TYR A 104 -12.66 0.83 -4.85
C TYR A 104 -12.29 -0.51 -4.25
N SER A 105 -12.64 -1.59 -4.93
CA SER A 105 -12.09 -2.89 -4.61
C SER A 105 -11.48 -3.51 -5.86
N ASN A 106 -10.52 -4.40 -5.63
CA ASN A 106 -9.85 -5.09 -6.73
C ASN A 106 -9.37 -6.45 -6.24
N THR A 107 -9.07 -7.33 -7.17
CA THR A 107 -8.41 -8.58 -6.83
C THR A 107 -6.95 -8.32 -6.52
N LEU A 108 -6.28 -9.28 -5.89
CA LEU A 108 -4.85 -9.17 -5.62
C LEU A 108 -4.01 -9.21 -6.90
N LYS A 109 -4.61 -9.56 -8.02
CA LYS A 109 -3.96 -9.52 -9.34
C LYS A 109 -4.24 -8.22 -10.10
N GLY A 110 -5.10 -7.37 -9.55
CA GLY A 110 -5.40 -6.07 -10.15
C GLY A 110 -6.23 -6.16 -11.43
N ASN A 111 -7.03 -7.21 -11.61
CA ASN A 111 -7.72 -7.46 -12.87
C ASN A 111 -9.25 -7.41 -12.80
N ASP A 112 -9.81 -6.89 -11.71
CA ASP A 112 -11.26 -6.81 -11.56
C ASP A 112 -11.63 -5.65 -10.62
N ILE A 113 -11.34 -4.44 -11.06
CA ILE A 113 -11.61 -3.25 -10.25
C ILE A 113 -13.09 -2.93 -10.23
N SER A 114 -13.61 -2.56 -9.05
CA SER A 114 -14.99 -2.13 -8.85
C SER A 114 -15.01 -0.80 -8.12
N ASN A 115 -15.79 0.12 -8.63
CA ASN A 115 -16.05 1.40 -7.97
C ASN A 115 -17.25 1.19 -7.05
N ILE A 116 -17.03 1.23 -5.75
CA ILE A 116 -18.10 1.01 -4.77
C ILE A 116 -18.88 2.30 -4.52
N GLY A 117 -18.18 3.43 -4.58
CA GLY A 117 -18.81 4.73 -4.41
C GLY A 117 -18.21 5.53 -3.28
N TYR A 118 -18.80 6.70 -3.07
CA TYR A 118 -18.34 7.61 -2.02
C TYR A 118 -18.70 7.05 -0.64
N VAL A 119 -17.72 6.99 0.23
CA VAL A 119 -17.92 6.64 1.64
C VAL A 119 -16.97 7.46 2.49
N GLU A 120 -17.33 7.68 3.74
CA GLU A 120 -16.37 8.26 4.67
C GLU A 120 -15.29 7.23 4.94
N ARG A 121 -14.04 7.69 5.05
CA ARG A 121 -12.94 6.78 5.31
C ARG A 121 -13.12 6.06 6.63
N LEU A 122 -12.90 4.77 6.62
CA LEU A 122 -12.99 3.94 7.81
C LEU A 122 -11.81 4.22 8.72
N TRP A 123 -12.07 4.13 10.01
CA TRP A 123 -11.02 4.21 11.01
C TRP A 123 -10.37 2.84 11.14
N LEU A 124 -9.20 2.68 10.55
CA LEU A 124 -8.58 1.37 10.45
C LEU A 124 -7.96 0.87 11.75
N GLY A 125 -7.89 1.69 12.77
CA GLY A 125 -7.48 1.21 14.09
C GLY A 125 -8.57 0.41 14.80
N THR A 126 -9.76 0.32 14.20
CA THR A 126 -10.92 -0.35 14.79
C THR A 126 -11.43 -1.40 13.83
N GLU A 127 -11.51 -2.62 14.30
CA GLU A 127 -12.06 -3.71 13.52
C GLU A 127 -13.58 -3.63 13.51
N LEU A 128 -14.17 -3.80 12.34
CA LEU A 128 -15.63 -3.87 12.21
C LEU A 128 -16.13 -5.24 12.65
N ARG A 129 -17.20 -5.22 13.41
CA ARG A 129 -17.78 -6.43 13.95
C ARG A 129 -19.17 -6.68 13.36
#